data_9604c4079b24f6675461aa6edbc8be9e
#
_entry.id   9604c4079b24f6675461aa6edbc8be9e
#
_cell.length_a   1.000
_cell.length_b   1.000
_cell.length_c   1.000
_cell.angle_alpha   90.00
_cell.angle_beta   90.00
_cell.angle_gamma   90.00
#
_symmetry.space_group_name_H-M   'P 1'
#
loop_
_entity.id
_entity.type
_entity.pdbx_description
1 polymer ?
#
loop_
_entity_poly.entity_id
_entity_poly.type
_entity_poly.pdbx_seq_one_letter_code
_entity_poly.pdbx_strand_id
1 'polypeptide(L)'
;HLLGVQSCNLWREGTSYAGWDYVYPYADKRKPYLGWYDEGNPEEIDWEIKWQVEHGIGFELHCWYRPNNAINHPIKDGVLDQGIIKGLFNARYSHLKKFAIMCTNEGACETNPQDWRENIIPYWIEYFFKDPRYMKIDGKPVLSIYHLGNLQRMLGGTDGARQAIQLLRDEVAKAGFPGLVLLMELRSADANAMKMMKSIGVDYCYAYTWYSPDANTQRKNNIAQRDAGIAEKFGKSAGFGVGLTL
;
A
#
# COMPACT_ATOMS: atom_id res chain seq x y z
N HIS A 1 7.19 -4.99 18.68
CA HIS A 1 6.91 -4.10 17.55
C HIS A 1 6.88 -4.93 16.28
N LEU A 2 5.94 -4.65 15.37
CA LEU A 2 5.88 -5.29 14.08
C LEU A 2 6.58 -4.38 13.07
N LEU A 3 7.61 -4.90 12.40
CA LEU A 3 8.33 -4.22 11.34
C LEU A 3 7.74 -4.65 9.99
N GLY A 4 7.52 -3.70 9.10
CA GLY A 4 7.04 -3.96 7.75
C GLY A 4 7.81 -3.19 6.69
N VAL A 5 7.63 -3.61 5.45
CA VAL A 5 8.13 -2.92 4.26
C VAL A 5 6.96 -2.57 3.35
N GLN A 6 7.12 -1.51 2.57
CA GLN A 6 6.21 -1.19 1.48
C GLN A 6 6.86 -1.62 0.18
N SER A 7 6.10 -2.30 -0.66
CA SER A 7 6.57 -2.82 -1.95
C SER A 7 5.67 -2.41 -3.10
N CYS A 8 6.30 -2.27 -4.26
CA CYS A 8 5.63 -2.10 -5.53
C CYS A 8 6.13 -3.20 -6.46
N ASN A 9 5.27 -4.14 -6.80
CA ASN A 9 5.60 -5.32 -7.60
C ASN A 9 5.87 -4.97 -9.07
N LEU A 10 7.05 -4.44 -9.35
CA LEU A 10 7.45 -3.97 -10.68
C LEU A 10 8.20 -5.02 -11.49
N TRP A 11 8.77 -6.02 -10.83
CA TRP A 11 9.82 -6.84 -11.42
C TRP A 11 9.25 -8.09 -12.09
N ARG A 12 9.31 -8.11 -13.39
CA ARG A 12 9.00 -9.23 -14.26
C ARG A 12 9.66 -9.05 -15.60
N GLU A 13 9.81 -10.13 -16.35
CA GLU A 13 10.35 -10.11 -17.70
C GLU A 13 9.35 -9.50 -18.69
N GLY A 14 9.86 -8.77 -19.67
CA GLY A 14 9.11 -8.44 -20.87
C GLY A 14 8.06 -7.34 -20.73
N THR A 15 8.23 -6.32 -19.90
CA THR A 15 7.29 -5.20 -19.81
C THR A 15 7.95 -3.84 -20.02
N SER A 16 7.39 -3.05 -20.93
CA SER A 16 7.85 -1.69 -21.22
C SER A 16 7.49 -0.67 -20.13
N TYR A 17 6.53 -0.97 -19.23
CA TYR A 17 6.10 -0.07 -18.17
C TYR A 17 6.80 -0.38 -16.84
N ALA A 18 6.96 -1.65 -16.55
CA ALA A 18 7.57 -2.15 -15.33
C ALA A 18 8.36 -3.40 -15.67
N GLY A 19 9.44 -3.66 -14.95
CA GLY A 19 10.29 -4.81 -15.18
C GLY A 19 11.73 -4.46 -15.51
N TRP A 20 12.45 -5.47 -15.93
CA TRP A 20 13.90 -5.42 -16.06
C TRP A 20 14.42 -4.69 -17.29
N ASP A 21 13.58 -4.41 -18.28
CA ASP A 21 13.98 -3.79 -19.56
C ASP A 21 14.78 -2.50 -19.39
N TYR A 22 14.40 -1.69 -18.39
CA TYR A 22 15.13 -0.46 -18.06
C TYR A 22 16.46 -0.69 -17.34
N VAL A 23 16.67 -1.88 -16.78
CA VAL A 23 17.85 -2.22 -15.98
C VAL A 23 18.87 -3.02 -16.78
N TYR A 24 18.46 -3.76 -17.81
CA TYR A 24 19.36 -4.56 -18.65
C TYR A 24 20.59 -3.80 -19.18
N PRO A 25 20.49 -2.54 -19.63
CA PRO A 25 21.66 -1.78 -20.07
C PRO A 25 22.71 -1.55 -18.97
N TYR A 26 22.35 -1.76 -17.71
CA TYR A 26 23.18 -1.56 -16.54
C TYR A 26 23.48 -2.88 -15.81
N ALA A 27 23.33 -4.00 -16.48
CA ALA A 27 23.40 -5.34 -15.89
C ALA A 27 24.71 -5.62 -15.13
N ASP A 28 25.82 -5.09 -15.61
CA ASP A 28 27.16 -5.20 -14.98
C ASP A 28 27.20 -4.62 -13.55
N LYS A 29 26.29 -3.68 -13.21
CA LYS A 29 26.24 -2.99 -11.92
C LYS A 29 24.93 -3.13 -11.17
N ARG A 30 23.87 -3.54 -11.87
CA ARG A 30 22.50 -3.49 -11.34
C ARG A 30 21.76 -4.82 -11.39
N LYS A 31 22.37 -5.88 -11.90
CA LYS A 31 21.74 -7.21 -11.90
C LYS A 31 21.49 -7.66 -10.46
N PRO A 32 20.24 -8.02 -10.09
CA PRO A 32 19.93 -8.52 -8.77
C PRO A 32 20.63 -9.85 -8.47
N TYR A 33 20.80 -10.16 -7.20
CA TYR A 33 21.39 -11.42 -6.77
C TYR A 33 20.58 -12.65 -7.20
N LEU A 34 19.24 -12.55 -7.19
CA LEU A 34 18.34 -13.59 -7.73
C LEU A 34 18.32 -13.67 -9.26
N GLY A 35 19.10 -12.86 -9.97
CA GLY A 35 18.95 -12.73 -11.40
C GLY A 35 17.80 -11.81 -11.81
N TRP A 36 17.29 -11.99 -13.01
CA TRP A 36 16.13 -11.23 -13.52
C TRP A 36 14.84 -11.93 -13.10
N TYR A 37 14.51 -11.85 -11.83
CA TYR A 37 13.40 -12.57 -11.23
C TYR A 37 12.02 -12.00 -11.62
N ASP A 38 10.99 -12.84 -11.49
CA ASP A 38 9.59 -12.47 -11.67
C ASP A 38 8.86 -12.56 -10.33
N GLU A 39 8.39 -11.45 -9.81
CA GLU A 39 7.59 -11.40 -8.57
C GLU A 39 6.27 -12.17 -8.67
N GLY A 40 5.85 -12.57 -9.88
CA GLY A 40 4.74 -13.52 -10.10
C GLY A 40 5.14 -14.98 -9.91
N ASN A 41 6.43 -15.29 -9.74
CA ASN A 41 6.90 -16.65 -9.50
C ASN A 41 6.88 -16.98 -8.00
N PRO A 42 6.10 -17.98 -7.56
CA PRO A 42 6.00 -18.34 -6.15
C PRO A 42 7.33 -18.76 -5.51
N GLU A 43 8.24 -19.39 -6.25
CA GLU A 43 9.54 -19.81 -5.74
C GLU A 43 10.44 -18.62 -5.45
N GLU A 44 10.36 -17.58 -6.25
CA GLU A 44 11.12 -16.35 -6.03
C GLU A 44 10.56 -15.56 -4.86
N ILE A 45 9.24 -15.51 -4.72
CA ILE A 45 8.58 -14.94 -3.53
C ILE A 45 8.95 -15.72 -2.27
N ASP A 46 9.13 -17.03 -2.32
CA ASP A 46 9.62 -17.81 -1.18
C ASP A 46 11.02 -17.36 -0.73
N TRP A 47 11.91 -16.98 -1.66
CA TRP A 47 13.21 -16.39 -1.32
C TRP A 47 13.08 -15.00 -0.69
N GLU A 48 12.19 -14.16 -1.18
CA GLU A 48 11.92 -12.87 -0.58
C GLU A 48 11.35 -13.00 0.83
N ILE A 49 10.38 -13.90 1.02
CA ILE A 49 9.80 -14.21 2.33
C ILE A 49 10.91 -14.66 3.30
N LYS A 50 11.77 -15.59 2.86
CA LYS A 50 12.89 -16.06 3.67
C LYS A 50 13.75 -14.91 4.17
N TRP A 51 14.22 -14.06 3.27
CA TRP A 51 15.09 -12.96 3.63
C TRP A 51 14.41 -11.93 4.51
N GLN A 52 13.18 -11.58 4.21
CA GLN A 52 12.41 -10.63 5.00
C GLN A 52 12.18 -11.16 6.43
N VAL A 53 11.75 -12.40 6.58
CA VAL A 53 11.51 -13.01 7.89
C VAL A 53 12.80 -13.16 8.70
N GLU A 54 13.89 -13.58 8.09
CA GLU A 54 15.20 -13.68 8.74
C GLU A 54 15.74 -12.33 9.23
N HIS A 55 15.29 -11.23 8.62
CA HIS A 55 15.64 -9.87 9.04
C HIS A 55 14.54 -9.19 9.89
N GLY A 56 13.58 -9.96 10.38
CA GLY A 56 12.56 -9.49 11.33
C GLY A 56 11.41 -8.70 10.68
N ILE A 57 11.26 -8.74 9.35
CA ILE A 57 10.15 -8.13 8.64
C ILE A 57 8.95 -9.07 8.72
N GLY A 58 7.90 -8.63 9.41
CA GLY A 58 6.73 -9.45 9.68
C GLY A 58 5.53 -9.19 8.76
N PHE A 59 5.55 -8.10 7.99
CA PHE A 59 4.50 -7.81 7.02
C PHE A 59 5.00 -7.00 5.83
N GLU A 60 4.24 -7.04 4.76
CA GLU A 60 4.46 -6.27 3.56
C GLU A 60 3.20 -5.49 3.17
N LEU A 61 3.37 -4.19 2.90
CA LEU A 61 2.32 -3.33 2.40
C LEU A 61 2.49 -3.22 0.88
N HIS A 62 1.69 -3.96 0.13
CA HIS A 62 1.75 -3.97 -1.32
C HIS A 62 1.01 -2.79 -1.94
N CYS A 63 1.65 -2.11 -2.88
CA CYS A 63 0.97 -1.16 -3.75
C CYS A 63 -0.05 -1.90 -4.62
N TRP A 64 -1.32 -1.61 -4.42
CA TRP A 64 -2.41 -2.15 -5.23
C TRP A 64 -2.86 -1.13 -6.26
N TYR A 65 -2.89 -1.56 -7.50
CA TYR A 65 -3.27 -0.73 -8.64
C TYR A 65 -4.45 -1.35 -9.39
N ARG A 66 -5.22 -0.48 -10.04
CA ARG A 66 -6.32 -0.84 -10.92
C ARG A 66 -6.22 -0.01 -12.21
N PRO A 67 -6.49 -0.59 -13.39
CA PRO A 67 -6.53 0.20 -14.63
C PRO A 67 -7.59 1.30 -14.56
N ASN A 68 -7.24 2.51 -15.02
CA ASN A 68 -8.16 3.65 -14.97
C ASN A 68 -9.39 3.49 -15.87
N ASN A 69 -9.30 2.67 -16.90
CA ASN A 69 -10.42 2.35 -17.79
C ASN A 69 -11.36 1.28 -17.23
N ALA A 70 -11.10 0.78 -16.04
CA ALA A 70 -11.93 -0.25 -15.41
C ALA A 70 -13.04 0.30 -14.50
N ILE A 71 -13.24 1.61 -14.45
CA ILE A 71 -14.30 2.25 -13.65
C ILE A 71 -15.67 1.67 -14.02
N ASN A 72 -16.48 1.33 -13.00
CA ASN A 72 -17.79 0.70 -13.13
C ASN A 72 -17.78 -0.70 -13.77
N HIS A 73 -16.62 -1.36 -13.79
CA HIS A 73 -16.50 -2.74 -14.24
C HIS A 73 -15.98 -3.62 -13.11
N PRO A 74 -16.38 -4.90 -13.05
CA PRO A 74 -15.81 -5.86 -12.11
C PRO A 74 -14.29 -5.94 -12.23
N ILE A 75 -13.61 -6.02 -11.10
CA ILE A 75 -12.15 -6.15 -11.06
C ILE A 75 -11.80 -7.58 -11.43
N LYS A 76 -11.14 -7.78 -12.55
CA LYS A 76 -10.68 -9.09 -13.04
C LYS A 76 -9.19 -9.26 -12.81
N ASP A 77 -8.42 -8.25 -13.21
CA ASP A 77 -6.97 -8.23 -13.12
C ASP A 77 -6.54 -6.85 -12.63
N GLY A 78 -5.64 -6.81 -11.66
CA GLY A 78 -4.99 -5.59 -11.23
C GLY A 78 -3.80 -5.26 -12.13
N VAL A 79 -3.33 -4.03 -12.04
CA VAL A 79 -2.04 -3.65 -12.60
C VAL A 79 -0.97 -3.92 -11.55
N LEU A 80 0.10 -4.61 -11.91
CA LEU A 80 1.20 -4.94 -11.00
C LEU A 80 0.77 -5.77 -9.76
N ASP A 81 -0.27 -6.57 -9.88
CA ASP A 81 -0.74 -7.44 -8.79
C ASP A 81 -0.20 -8.88 -8.86
N GLN A 82 0.64 -9.18 -9.87
CA GLN A 82 1.23 -10.50 -10.05
C GLN A 82 1.98 -10.97 -8.79
N GLY A 83 2.67 -10.07 -8.10
CA GLY A 83 3.39 -10.40 -6.87
C GLY A 83 2.47 -10.89 -5.75
N ILE A 84 1.24 -10.41 -5.68
CA ILE A 84 0.25 -10.87 -4.70
C ILE A 84 -0.46 -12.12 -5.23
N ILE A 85 -1.15 -11.99 -6.36
CA ILE A 85 -2.10 -13.01 -6.84
C ILE A 85 -1.39 -14.25 -7.38
N LYS A 86 -0.30 -14.08 -8.13
CA LYS A 86 0.45 -15.20 -8.69
C LYS A 86 1.58 -15.65 -7.77
N GLY A 87 2.35 -14.70 -7.22
CA GLY A 87 3.47 -14.96 -6.36
C GLY A 87 3.04 -15.35 -4.94
N LEU A 88 2.70 -14.37 -4.11
CA LEU A 88 2.46 -14.57 -2.68
C LEU A 88 1.36 -15.60 -2.36
N PHE A 89 0.25 -15.58 -3.10
CA PHE A 89 -0.86 -16.49 -2.81
C PHE A 89 -0.53 -17.97 -3.10
N ASN A 90 0.44 -18.21 -3.97
CA ASN A 90 0.90 -19.56 -4.33
C ASN A 90 2.26 -19.91 -3.70
N ALA A 91 2.92 -18.99 -3.01
CA ALA A 91 4.19 -19.23 -2.34
C ALA A 91 4.00 -20.20 -1.16
N ARG A 92 4.91 -21.18 -1.05
CA ARG A 92 4.88 -22.25 -0.04
C ARG A 92 4.97 -21.72 1.38
N TYR A 93 5.78 -20.67 1.58
CA TYR A 93 6.07 -20.10 2.89
C TYR A 93 5.29 -18.82 3.17
N SER A 94 4.27 -18.50 2.37
CA SER A 94 3.46 -17.28 2.50
C SER A 94 2.78 -17.12 3.89
N HIS A 95 2.61 -18.21 4.63
CA HIS A 95 2.04 -18.21 5.99
C HIS A 95 2.97 -17.60 7.05
N LEU A 96 4.28 -17.45 6.76
CA LEU A 96 5.28 -16.91 7.68
C LEU A 96 5.24 -15.38 7.79
N LYS A 97 4.60 -14.70 6.86
CA LYS A 97 4.53 -13.26 6.78
C LYS A 97 3.09 -12.78 6.56
N LYS A 98 2.76 -11.61 7.07
CA LYS A 98 1.48 -10.95 6.77
C LYS A 98 1.62 -10.03 5.58
N PHE A 99 0.49 -9.74 4.92
CA PHE A 99 0.43 -8.72 3.88
C PHE A 99 -0.76 -7.79 4.11
N ALA A 100 -0.65 -6.58 3.60
CA ALA A 100 -1.73 -5.61 3.49
C ALA A 100 -1.64 -4.92 2.12
N ILE A 101 -2.69 -4.23 1.72
CA ILE A 101 -2.68 -3.45 0.49
C ILE A 101 -2.74 -1.96 0.75
N MET A 102 -2.13 -1.20 -0.14
CA MET A 102 -2.29 0.24 -0.28
C MET A 102 -2.99 0.54 -1.59
N CYS A 103 -4.15 1.16 -1.53
CA CYS A 103 -4.80 1.72 -2.72
C CYS A 103 -3.95 2.86 -3.27
N THR A 104 -3.20 2.60 -4.33
CA THR A 104 -2.27 3.57 -4.93
C THR A 104 -3.02 4.41 -5.96
N ASN A 105 -3.78 5.36 -5.45
CA ASN A 105 -4.70 6.21 -6.19
C ASN A 105 -4.02 7.47 -6.78
N GLU A 106 -2.84 7.29 -7.36
CA GLU A 106 -2.12 8.33 -8.11
C GLU A 106 -1.69 7.77 -9.45
N GLY A 107 -2.24 8.29 -10.54
CA GLY A 107 -2.01 7.78 -11.89
C GLY A 107 -2.65 6.42 -12.20
N ALA A 108 -3.31 5.83 -11.22
CA ALA A 108 -4.06 4.57 -11.33
C ALA A 108 -5.20 4.56 -10.31
N CYS A 109 -5.99 3.50 -10.27
CA CYS A 109 -7.10 3.32 -9.34
C CYS A 109 -8.15 4.43 -9.40
N GLU A 110 -8.40 4.99 -10.58
CA GLU A 110 -9.53 5.90 -10.79
C GLU A 110 -10.84 5.18 -10.44
N THR A 111 -11.72 5.91 -9.76
CA THR A 111 -13.01 5.41 -9.30
C THR A 111 -14.03 6.54 -9.18
N ASN A 112 -15.27 6.17 -8.89
CA ASN A 112 -16.33 7.07 -8.52
C ASN A 112 -17.15 6.45 -7.36
N PRO A 113 -18.12 7.15 -6.76
CA PRO A 113 -18.89 6.62 -5.62
C PRO A 113 -19.64 5.31 -5.89
N GLN A 114 -20.14 5.11 -7.12
CA GLN A 114 -20.83 3.88 -7.51
C GLN A 114 -19.82 2.73 -7.59
N ASP A 115 -18.74 2.91 -8.31
CA ASP A 115 -17.70 1.91 -8.51
C ASP A 115 -17.00 1.53 -7.21
N TRP A 116 -16.78 2.50 -6.32
CA TRP A 116 -16.27 2.28 -4.98
C TRP A 116 -17.13 1.29 -4.20
N ARG A 117 -18.46 1.48 -4.25
CA ARG A 117 -19.44 0.64 -3.57
C ARG A 117 -19.57 -0.75 -4.21
N GLU A 118 -19.66 -0.80 -5.54
CA GLU A 118 -20.11 -1.99 -6.25
C GLU A 118 -18.94 -2.91 -6.65
N ASN A 119 -17.75 -2.35 -6.83
CA ASN A 119 -16.60 -3.11 -7.32
C ASN A 119 -15.42 -3.13 -6.33
N ILE A 120 -14.96 -1.98 -5.84
CA ILE A 120 -13.73 -1.89 -5.07
C ILE A 120 -13.90 -2.51 -3.67
N ILE A 121 -14.87 -2.07 -2.91
CA ILE A 121 -15.10 -2.58 -1.55
C ILE A 121 -15.34 -4.09 -1.53
N PRO A 122 -16.26 -4.65 -2.35
CA PRO A 122 -16.50 -6.09 -2.38
C PRO A 122 -15.25 -6.89 -2.77
N TYR A 123 -14.47 -6.40 -3.72
CA TYR A 123 -13.23 -7.04 -4.15
C TYR A 123 -12.20 -7.10 -3.02
N TRP A 124 -11.95 -6.00 -2.32
CA TRP A 124 -11.00 -5.98 -1.20
C TRP A 124 -11.43 -6.90 -0.06
N ILE A 125 -12.71 -6.93 0.26
CA ILE A 125 -13.24 -7.80 1.33
C ILE A 125 -13.04 -9.27 0.95
N GLU A 126 -13.43 -9.65 -0.27
CA GLU A 126 -13.44 -11.06 -0.68
C GLU A 126 -12.04 -11.61 -0.92
N TYR A 127 -11.21 -10.88 -1.64
CA TYR A 127 -9.91 -11.38 -2.09
C TYR A 127 -8.76 -11.10 -1.14
N PHE A 128 -8.89 -10.07 -0.29
CA PHE A 128 -7.81 -9.67 0.61
C PHE A 128 -8.21 -9.79 2.08
N PHE A 129 -9.23 -9.09 2.56
CA PHE A 129 -9.49 -9.00 4.00
C PHE A 129 -9.86 -10.35 4.64
N LYS A 130 -10.52 -11.22 3.90
CA LYS A 130 -10.86 -12.59 4.34
C LYS A 130 -9.66 -13.54 4.35
N ASP A 131 -8.59 -13.24 3.62
CA ASP A 131 -7.40 -14.09 3.62
C ASP A 131 -6.81 -14.17 5.04
N PRO A 132 -6.49 -15.36 5.56
CA PRO A 132 -5.93 -15.52 6.90
C PRO A 132 -4.53 -14.90 7.06
N ARG A 133 -3.82 -14.68 5.96
CA ARG A 133 -2.50 -14.02 5.92
C ARG A 133 -2.62 -12.49 5.92
N TYR A 134 -3.81 -11.94 5.60
CA TYR A 134 -4.01 -10.49 5.57
C TYR A 134 -3.76 -9.89 6.96
N MET A 135 -3.01 -8.78 6.98
CA MET A 135 -2.68 -8.10 8.22
C MET A 135 -3.92 -7.55 8.92
N LYS A 136 -4.09 -7.93 10.17
CA LYS A 136 -5.17 -7.44 11.04
C LYS A 136 -4.60 -6.97 12.36
N ILE A 137 -5.11 -5.87 12.87
CA ILE A 137 -4.82 -5.35 14.21
C ILE A 137 -6.12 -5.47 15.02
N ASP A 138 -6.08 -6.24 16.11
CA ASP A 138 -7.27 -6.55 16.92
C ASP A 138 -8.45 -7.07 16.07
N GLY A 139 -8.15 -7.94 15.10
CA GLY A 139 -9.14 -8.50 14.17
C GLY A 139 -9.58 -7.57 13.04
N LYS A 140 -9.16 -6.32 13.04
CA LYS A 140 -9.51 -5.30 12.04
C LYS A 140 -8.52 -5.36 10.86
N PRO A 141 -8.94 -5.58 9.62
CA PRO A 141 -8.05 -5.50 8.47
C PRO A 141 -7.41 -4.12 8.36
N VAL A 142 -6.15 -4.10 7.91
CA VAL A 142 -5.37 -2.87 7.70
C VAL A 142 -5.41 -2.50 6.22
N LEU A 143 -5.87 -1.30 5.91
CA LEU A 143 -5.86 -0.74 4.57
C LEU A 143 -5.10 0.58 4.57
N SER A 144 -4.28 0.81 3.54
CA SER A 144 -3.69 2.11 3.29
C SER A 144 -4.26 2.76 2.04
N ILE A 145 -4.35 4.09 2.05
CA ILE A 145 -4.67 4.92 0.87
C ILE A 145 -3.53 5.91 0.65
N TYR A 146 -3.10 6.01 -0.60
CA TYR A 146 -1.90 6.75 -0.96
C TYR A 146 -2.09 8.26 -1.02
N HIS A 147 -3.14 8.77 -1.69
CA HIS A 147 -3.25 10.21 -1.97
C HIS A 147 -4.61 10.79 -1.57
N LEU A 148 -4.59 11.67 -0.54
CA LEU A 148 -5.80 12.33 -0.01
C LEU A 148 -6.56 13.14 -1.08
N GLY A 149 -5.85 14.01 -1.83
CA GLY A 149 -6.49 14.90 -2.81
C GLY A 149 -7.16 14.14 -3.95
N ASN A 150 -6.54 13.04 -4.41
CA ASN A 150 -7.14 12.19 -5.44
C ASN A 150 -8.37 11.45 -4.90
N LEU A 151 -8.32 10.96 -3.66
CA LEU A 151 -9.48 10.35 -3.03
C LEU A 151 -10.66 11.32 -2.98
N GLN A 152 -10.42 12.57 -2.57
CA GLN A 152 -11.45 13.61 -2.54
C GLN A 152 -11.99 13.93 -3.94
N ARG A 153 -11.09 14.11 -4.92
CA ARG A 153 -11.48 14.38 -6.31
C ARG A 153 -12.39 13.29 -6.88
N MET A 154 -12.04 12.03 -6.67
CA MET A 154 -12.77 10.89 -7.22
C MET A 154 -14.12 10.66 -6.56
N LEU A 155 -14.22 10.96 -5.27
CA LEU A 155 -15.38 10.62 -4.46
C LEU A 155 -16.31 11.82 -4.12
N GLY A 156 -16.13 12.96 -4.78
CA GLY A 156 -17.03 14.11 -4.63
C GLY A 156 -16.65 15.05 -3.48
N GLY A 157 -15.35 15.30 -3.32
CA GLY A 157 -14.83 16.23 -2.32
C GLY A 157 -14.66 15.60 -0.95
N THR A 158 -14.48 16.43 0.06
CA THR A 158 -14.26 15.98 1.45
C THR A 158 -15.44 15.20 2.01
N ASP A 159 -16.65 15.66 1.77
CA ASP A 159 -17.86 15.00 2.28
C ASP A 159 -18.10 13.67 1.58
N GLY A 160 -17.90 13.61 0.26
CA GLY A 160 -17.98 12.36 -0.49
C GLY A 160 -16.92 11.35 -0.05
N ALA A 161 -15.67 11.78 0.16
CA ALA A 161 -14.62 10.92 0.71
C ALA A 161 -14.98 10.38 2.11
N ARG A 162 -15.54 11.22 2.98
CA ARG A 162 -16.01 10.80 4.31
C ARG A 162 -17.12 9.75 4.22
N GLN A 163 -18.09 9.96 3.35
CA GLN A 163 -19.20 9.01 3.12
C GLN A 163 -18.67 7.68 2.54
N ALA A 164 -17.73 7.74 1.62
CA ALA A 164 -17.12 6.55 1.03
C ALA A 164 -16.28 5.74 2.03
N ILE A 165 -15.56 6.41 2.92
CA ILE A 165 -14.83 5.74 4.02
C ILE A 165 -15.82 5.14 5.03
N GLN A 166 -16.89 5.84 5.35
CA GLN A 166 -17.90 5.30 6.25
C GLN A 166 -18.59 4.07 5.63
N LEU A 167 -18.94 4.11 4.35
CA LEU A 167 -19.49 2.97 3.64
C LEU A 167 -18.51 1.76 3.68
N LEU A 168 -17.23 1.99 3.43
CA LEU A 168 -16.21 0.93 3.53
C LEU A 168 -16.19 0.30 4.93
N ARG A 169 -16.25 1.09 5.98
CA ARG A 169 -16.31 0.60 7.36
C ARG A 169 -17.56 -0.22 7.63
N ASP A 170 -18.71 0.24 7.14
CA ASP A 170 -19.98 -0.45 7.29
C ASP A 170 -19.99 -1.81 6.58
N GLU A 171 -19.46 -1.87 5.36
CA GLU A 171 -19.36 -3.13 4.60
C GLU A 171 -18.35 -4.12 5.22
N VAL A 172 -17.24 -3.61 5.74
CA VAL A 172 -16.27 -4.42 6.49
C VAL A 172 -16.89 -4.99 7.77
N ALA A 173 -17.70 -4.20 8.48
CA ALA A 173 -18.44 -4.69 9.66
C ALA A 173 -19.49 -5.73 9.28
N LYS A 174 -20.26 -5.53 8.20
CA LYS A 174 -21.21 -6.52 7.66
C LYS A 174 -20.53 -7.83 7.26
N ALA A 175 -19.28 -7.76 6.80
CA ALA A 175 -18.49 -8.94 6.48
C ALA A 175 -17.95 -9.69 7.72
N GLY A 176 -18.31 -9.25 8.93
CA GLY A 176 -17.97 -9.91 10.18
C GLY A 176 -16.67 -9.45 10.85
N PHE A 177 -16.05 -8.39 10.36
CA PHE A 177 -14.87 -7.82 11.03
C PHE A 177 -15.28 -6.80 12.11
N PRO A 178 -14.50 -6.68 13.21
CA PRO A 178 -14.82 -5.74 14.29
C PRO A 178 -14.56 -4.26 13.92
N GLY A 179 -14.14 -3.99 12.68
CA GLY A 179 -13.85 -2.67 12.16
C GLY A 179 -12.73 -2.70 11.12
N LEU A 180 -12.20 -1.54 10.80
CA LEU A 180 -11.11 -1.32 9.84
C LEU A 180 -10.05 -0.43 10.47
N VAL A 181 -8.77 -0.72 10.23
CA VAL A 181 -7.65 0.20 10.49
C VAL A 181 -7.27 0.86 9.16
N LEU A 182 -7.56 2.14 9.05
CA LEU A 182 -7.29 2.92 7.84
C LEU A 182 -6.05 3.79 8.02
N LEU A 183 -5.06 3.53 7.19
CA LEU A 183 -3.83 4.31 7.09
C LEU A 183 -3.91 5.27 5.90
N MET A 184 -3.21 6.40 5.97
CA MET A 184 -3.04 7.28 4.82
C MET A 184 -1.65 7.89 4.81
N GLU A 185 -1.07 7.95 3.62
CA GLU A 185 0.22 8.57 3.41
C GLU A 185 0.15 10.08 3.59
N LEU A 186 1.17 10.62 4.23
CA LEU A 186 1.39 12.04 4.43
C LEU A 186 2.68 12.45 3.71
N ARG A 187 2.56 13.32 2.72
CA ARG A 187 3.69 13.74 1.87
C ARG A 187 4.59 14.78 2.48
N SER A 188 4.10 15.49 3.47
CA SER A 188 4.85 16.51 4.20
C SER A 188 4.23 16.72 5.58
N ALA A 189 4.93 17.40 6.49
CA ALA A 189 4.41 17.76 7.81
C ALA A 189 3.32 18.85 7.71
N ASP A 190 2.27 18.58 6.95
CA ASP A 190 1.15 19.51 6.72
C ASP A 190 0.02 19.26 7.73
N ALA A 191 -0.12 20.21 8.66
CA ALA A 191 -1.15 20.15 9.69
C ALA A 191 -2.59 20.21 9.11
N ASN A 192 -2.78 20.87 7.97
CA ASN A 192 -4.11 20.93 7.32
C ASN A 192 -4.46 19.58 6.68
N ALA A 193 -3.49 18.95 6.02
CA ALA A 193 -3.67 17.60 5.48
C ALA A 193 -4.00 16.61 6.61
N MET A 194 -3.28 16.64 7.72
CA MET A 194 -3.56 15.79 8.89
C MET A 194 -4.95 16.03 9.47
N LYS A 195 -5.36 17.29 9.61
CA LYS A 195 -6.70 17.65 10.07
C LYS A 195 -7.79 17.13 9.12
N MET A 196 -7.53 17.24 7.81
CA MET A 196 -8.43 16.74 6.78
C MET A 196 -8.54 15.22 6.81
N MET A 197 -7.44 14.49 6.86
CA MET A 197 -7.41 13.03 7.00
C MET A 197 -8.23 12.57 8.21
N LYS A 198 -8.02 13.21 9.36
CA LYS A 198 -8.79 12.93 10.57
C LYS A 198 -10.29 13.18 10.38
N SER A 199 -10.67 14.27 9.69
CA SER A 199 -12.07 14.64 9.47
C SER A 199 -12.84 13.68 8.57
N ILE A 200 -12.16 12.95 7.70
CA ILE A 200 -12.77 11.94 6.83
C ILE A 200 -12.71 10.52 7.40
N GLY A 201 -12.14 10.34 8.59
CA GLY A 201 -12.16 9.06 9.29
C GLY A 201 -10.90 8.20 9.12
N VAL A 202 -9.76 8.78 8.74
CA VAL A 202 -8.46 8.09 8.77
C VAL A 202 -8.01 7.87 10.21
N ASP A 203 -7.54 6.67 10.54
CA ASP A 203 -7.11 6.31 11.89
C ASP A 203 -5.66 6.71 12.16
N TYR A 204 -4.77 6.55 11.17
CA TYR A 204 -3.34 6.84 11.29
C TYR A 204 -2.81 7.44 10.00
N CYS A 205 -1.86 8.34 10.12
CA CYS A 205 -1.05 8.79 9.00
C CYS A 205 0.40 8.35 9.18
N TYR A 206 1.10 8.21 8.09
CA TYR A 206 2.53 7.90 8.07
C TYR A 206 3.24 8.66 6.97
N ALA A 207 4.53 8.95 7.16
CA ALA A 207 5.36 9.55 6.13
C ALA A 207 5.81 8.48 5.14
N TYR A 208 5.59 8.73 3.85
CA TYR A 208 6.10 7.85 2.80
C TYR A 208 7.61 8.09 2.62
N THR A 209 7.95 9.08 1.83
CA THR A 209 9.33 9.56 1.73
C THR A 209 9.32 11.06 1.52
N TRP A 210 10.04 11.79 2.35
CA TRP A 210 10.29 13.20 2.14
C TRP A 210 11.67 13.30 1.51
N TYR A 211 11.73 12.85 0.26
CA TYR A 211 12.97 12.70 -0.47
C TYR A 211 13.64 14.03 -0.76
N SER A 212 14.96 14.04 -0.67
CA SER A 212 15.83 15.07 -1.23
C SER A 212 17.07 14.43 -1.84
N PRO A 213 17.53 14.89 -3.00
CA PRO A 213 18.78 14.41 -3.59
C PRO A 213 20.01 14.81 -2.78
N ASP A 214 19.89 15.86 -1.94
CA ASP A 214 20.93 16.27 -1.02
C ASP A 214 20.85 15.47 0.29
N ALA A 215 21.94 14.77 0.62
CA ALA A 215 22.00 13.89 1.79
C ALA A 215 21.78 14.63 3.12
N ASN A 216 22.24 15.87 3.24
CA ASN A 216 22.05 16.66 4.46
C ASN A 216 20.58 17.09 4.62
N THR A 217 19.95 17.48 3.52
CA THR A 217 18.52 17.79 3.50
C THR A 217 17.69 16.53 3.77
N GLN A 218 18.04 15.39 3.18
CA GLN A 218 17.38 14.12 3.47
C GLN A 218 17.48 13.74 4.94
N ARG A 219 18.66 13.90 5.55
CA ARG A 219 18.83 13.68 6.98
C ARG A 219 17.98 14.62 7.82
N LYS A 220 17.91 15.90 7.47
CA LYS A 220 17.03 16.86 8.14
C LYS A 220 15.56 16.49 8.01
N ASN A 221 15.14 16.07 6.81
CA ASN A 221 13.77 15.58 6.58
C ASN A 221 13.45 14.36 7.44
N ASN A 222 14.35 13.39 7.53
CA ASN A 222 14.17 12.20 8.36
C ASN A 222 14.07 12.55 9.86
N ILE A 223 14.89 13.51 10.32
CA ILE A 223 14.81 14.02 11.68
C ILE A 223 13.47 14.76 11.89
N ALA A 224 13.09 15.61 10.94
CA ALA A 224 11.83 16.35 10.99
C ALA A 224 10.62 15.43 10.99
N GLN A 225 10.64 14.32 10.24
CA GLN A 225 9.61 13.28 10.29
C GLN A 225 9.50 12.67 11.68
N ARG A 226 10.63 12.31 12.28
CA ARG A 226 10.68 11.74 13.64
C ARG A 226 10.18 12.75 14.66
N ASP A 227 10.63 13.99 14.57
CA ASP A 227 10.42 15.03 15.59
C ASP A 227 9.16 15.88 15.33
N ALA A 228 8.58 15.81 14.14
CA ALA A 228 7.41 16.61 13.75
C ALA A 228 6.16 16.30 14.60
N GLY A 229 6.24 15.33 15.48
CA GLY A 229 5.13 14.97 16.33
C GLY A 229 3.90 14.60 15.51
N ILE A 230 4.09 13.84 14.38
CA ILE A 230 2.96 13.38 13.57
C ILE A 230 1.97 12.65 14.47
N ALA A 231 2.49 11.83 15.39
CA ALA A 231 1.68 11.16 16.40
C ALA A 231 0.98 12.15 17.33
N GLU A 232 1.63 13.21 17.74
CA GLU A 232 1.08 14.25 18.61
C GLU A 232 0.01 15.07 17.88
N LYS A 233 0.30 15.55 16.67
CA LYS A 233 -0.62 16.38 15.89
C LYS A 233 -1.84 15.64 15.35
N PHE A 234 -1.68 14.40 14.94
CA PHE A 234 -2.77 13.54 14.48
C PHE A 234 -3.41 12.75 15.62
N GLY A 235 -2.72 12.61 16.75
CA GLY A 235 -3.09 11.81 17.91
C GLY A 235 -2.63 10.36 17.84
N LYS A 236 -2.27 9.85 16.68
CA LYS A 236 -1.74 8.50 16.46
C LYS A 236 -0.88 8.49 15.20
N SER A 237 0.15 7.65 15.18
CA SER A 237 0.95 7.36 14.01
C SER A 237 1.14 5.88 13.81
N ALA A 238 0.99 5.38 12.60
CA ALA A 238 1.25 4.00 12.24
C ALA A 238 2.75 3.63 12.19
N GLY A 239 3.61 4.63 12.21
CA GLY A 239 5.06 4.44 12.15
C GLY A 239 5.74 5.43 11.19
N PHE A 240 7.05 5.36 11.16
CA PHE A 240 7.87 6.16 10.25
C PHE A 240 8.20 5.32 9.02
N GLY A 241 7.72 5.73 7.87
CA GLY A 241 8.22 5.20 6.61
C GLY A 241 9.60 5.82 6.33
N VAL A 242 10.66 5.05 6.48
CA VAL A 242 11.97 5.40 5.91
C VAL A 242 12.00 4.75 4.54
N GLY A 243 11.67 5.51 3.52
CA GLY A 243 11.87 5.08 2.15
C GLY A 243 13.38 5.09 1.85
N LEU A 244 13.99 3.93 1.74
CA LEU A 244 15.26 3.77 1.06
C LEU A 244 14.94 3.60 -0.42
N THR A 245 15.01 4.67 -1.18
CA THR A 245 15.17 4.58 -2.63
C THR A 245 16.63 4.24 -2.91
N LEU A 246 16.86 3.01 -3.34
CA LEU A 246 18.16 2.60 -3.90
C LEU A 246 18.32 3.16 -5.31
#